data_152d6b7321b596d41daf6b40506031ef
#
_entry.id   152d6b7321b596d41daf6b40506031ef
#
_cell.length_a   1.000
_cell.length_b   1.000
_cell.length_c   1.000
_cell.angle_alpha   90.00
_cell.angle_beta   90.00
_cell.angle_gamma   90.00
#
_symmetry.space_group_name_H-M   'P 1'
#
loop_
_entity.id
_entity.type
_entity.pdbx_description
1 polymer ?
#
loop_
_entity_poly.entity_id
_entity_poly.type
_entity_poly.pdbx_seq_one_letter_code
_entity_poly.pdbx_strand_id
1 'polypeptide(L)'
;PQRRVYSFIDVFTGLKKTAEDFARLKTLGLQRVYLGVESGSADLLELLNKPQLTEDVIQLAESLKAGGLDLGLIFLAGAGGKKYHGAHLAESLELVRRLPLGKGDIVYISEFYETNREYNRVLKEVKAPLPERKDVRRMAVEFNREMRTVVPIGTAVSVYDIQQFLY
;
A
#
# COMPACT_ATOMS: atom_id res chain seq x y z
N PRO A 1 -12.76 -23.47 -16.47
CA PRO A 1 -12.56 -22.09 -16.01
C PRO A 1 -11.19 -22.00 -15.33
N GLN A 2 -10.30 -21.20 -15.91
CA GLN A 2 -9.01 -20.93 -15.30
C GLN A 2 -9.23 -20.27 -13.93
N ARG A 3 -8.74 -20.86 -12.85
CA ARG A 3 -8.82 -20.30 -11.51
C ARG A 3 -7.96 -19.03 -11.48
N ARG A 4 -8.57 -17.90 -11.13
CA ARG A 4 -7.83 -16.66 -10.90
C ARG A 4 -7.22 -16.71 -9.49
N VAL A 5 -5.90 -16.55 -9.41
CA VAL A 5 -5.15 -16.53 -8.16
C VAL A 5 -4.76 -15.09 -7.85
N TYR A 6 -4.93 -14.69 -6.60
CA TYR A 6 -4.47 -13.42 -6.06
C TYR A 6 -3.49 -13.72 -4.91
N SER A 7 -2.42 -12.96 -4.83
CA SER A 7 -1.37 -13.22 -3.83
C SER A 7 -0.86 -11.92 -3.24
N PHE A 8 -0.26 -12.01 -2.07
CA PHE A 8 0.49 -10.93 -1.45
C PHE A 8 1.98 -11.19 -1.59
N ILE A 9 2.77 -10.13 -1.73
CA ILE A 9 4.22 -10.19 -1.69
C ILE A 9 4.74 -8.94 -0.97
N ASP A 10 5.79 -9.10 -0.18
CA ASP A 10 6.56 -7.98 0.33
C ASP A 10 7.60 -7.53 -0.70
N VAL A 11 8.01 -6.28 -0.63
CA VAL A 11 8.93 -5.66 -1.60
C VAL A 11 10.26 -6.42 -1.64
N PHE A 12 10.81 -6.77 -0.47
CA PHE A 12 12.11 -7.46 -0.37
C PHE A 12 12.11 -8.83 -1.04
N THR A 13 11.04 -9.61 -0.85
CA THR A 13 10.88 -10.92 -1.51
C THR A 13 10.62 -10.75 -3.01
N GLY A 14 9.85 -9.74 -3.38
CA GLY A 14 9.49 -9.46 -4.76
C GLY A 14 10.68 -9.10 -5.63
N LEU A 15 11.61 -8.29 -5.12
CA LEU A 15 12.82 -7.88 -5.84
C LEU A 15 13.78 -9.04 -6.18
N LYS A 16 13.61 -10.19 -5.56
CA LYS A 16 14.38 -11.42 -5.91
C LYS A 16 13.85 -12.14 -7.14
N LYS A 17 12.76 -11.66 -7.74
CA LYS A 17 12.09 -12.26 -8.89
C LYS A 17 12.22 -11.34 -10.10
N THR A 18 12.35 -11.99 -11.27
CA THR A 18 12.41 -11.27 -12.54
C THR A 18 11.02 -11.10 -13.16
N ALA A 19 10.92 -10.28 -14.19
CA ALA A 19 9.69 -10.14 -14.99
C ALA A 19 9.27 -11.49 -15.62
N GLU A 20 10.25 -12.32 -16.03
CA GLU A 20 10.02 -13.64 -16.59
C GLU A 20 9.42 -14.61 -15.55
N ASP A 21 9.87 -14.51 -14.28
CA ASP A 21 9.29 -15.29 -13.19
C ASP A 21 7.82 -14.93 -13.00
N PHE A 22 7.51 -13.62 -13.01
CA PHE A 22 6.13 -13.14 -12.92
C PHE A 22 5.28 -13.55 -14.14
N ALA A 23 5.85 -13.50 -15.35
CA ALA A 23 5.17 -13.99 -16.56
C ALA A 23 4.84 -15.49 -16.45
N ARG A 24 5.75 -16.30 -15.95
CA ARG A 24 5.48 -17.74 -15.68
C ARG A 24 4.37 -17.91 -14.66
N LEU A 25 4.37 -17.16 -13.55
CA LEU A 25 3.30 -17.21 -12.56
C LEU A 25 1.94 -16.78 -13.18
N LYS A 26 1.95 -15.83 -14.09
CA LYS A 26 0.76 -15.43 -14.86
C LYS A 26 0.18 -16.60 -15.65
N THR A 27 1.02 -17.40 -16.33
CA THR A 27 0.54 -18.59 -17.09
C THR A 27 -0.04 -19.67 -16.19
N LEU A 28 0.38 -19.70 -14.91
CA LEU A 28 -0.15 -20.63 -13.90
C LEU A 28 -1.44 -20.11 -13.22
N GLY A 29 -1.95 -18.93 -13.63
CA GLY A 29 -3.21 -18.39 -13.16
C GLY A 29 -3.10 -17.25 -12.15
N LEU A 30 -1.89 -16.81 -11.79
CA LEU A 30 -1.74 -15.60 -10.97
C LEU A 30 -2.24 -14.39 -11.75
N GLN A 31 -3.19 -13.66 -11.18
CA GLN A 31 -3.82 -12.53 -11.86
C GLN A 31 -3.35 -11.19 -11.29
N ARG A 32 -3.32 -11.07 -9.97
CA ARG A 32 -2.94 -9.84 -9.27
C ARG A 32 -2.04 -10.14 -8.09
N VAL A 33 -1.11 -9.22 -7.85
CA VAL A 33 -0.24 -9.24 -6.68
C VAL A 33 -0.49 -7.99 -5.84
N TYR A 34 -0.69 -8.18 -4.54
CA TYR A 34 -0.87 -7.12 -3.58
C TYR A 34 0.45 -6.80 -2.88
N LEU A 35 0.80 -5.51 -2.88
CA LEU A 35 1.99 -4.96 -2.22
C LEU A 35 1.58 -4.16 -0.99
N GLY A 36 2.14 -4.50 0.17
CA GLY A 36 2.07 -3.68 1.36
C GLY A 36 3.03 -2.50 1.23
N VAL A 37 2.60 -1.45 0.56
CA VAL A 37 3.38 -0.20 0.41
C VAL A 37 3.41 0.56 1.73
N GLU A 38 2.34 0.52 2.46
CA GLU A 38 2.06 1.17 3.75
C GLU A 38 2.10 2.70 3.67
N SER A 39 3.19 3.27 3.17
CA SER A 39 3.40 4.71 3.01
C SER A 39 4.40 5.02 1.89
N GLY A 40 4.30 6.22 1.33
CA GLY A 40 5.38 6.83 0.53
C GLY A 40 6.39 7.58 1.38
N SER A 41 6.10 7.82 2.68
CA SER A 41 6.97 8.59 3.58
C SER A 41 8.01 7.70 4.25
N ALA A 42 9.29 8.01 4.03
CA ALA A 42 10.41 7.30 4.64
C ALA A 42 10.37 7.37 6.17
N ASP A 43 10.06 8.53 6.74
CA ASP A 43 9.97 8.73 8.19
C ASP A 43 8.86 7.85 8.81
N LEU A 44 7.73 7.71 8.11
CA LEU A 44 6.66 6.85 8.59
C LEU A 44 7.00 5.37 8.42
N LEU A 45 7.66 4.99 7.34
CA LEU A 45 8.12 3.61 7.14
C LEU A 45 9.15 3.20 8.19
N GLU A 46 10.06 4.09 8.58
CA GLU A 46 10.99 3.88 9.69
C GLU A 46 10.24 3.67 11.01
N LEU A 47 9.25 4.53 11.31
CA LEU A 47 8.38 4.40 12.49
C LEU A 47 7.66 3.03 12.53
N LEU A 48 7.23 2.53 11.39
CA LEU A 48 6.55 1.24 11.24
C LEU A 48 7.51 0.04 11.22
N ASN A 49 8.82 0.28 11.34
CA ASN A 49 9.87 -0.72 11.18
C ASN A 49 9.77 -1.48 9.85
N LYS A 50 9.46 -0.75 8.78
CA LYS A 50 9.40 -1.25 7.40
C LYS A 50 10.43 -0.53 6.52
N PRO A 51 11.70 -0.94 6.55
CA PRO A 51 12.77 -0.28 5.80
C PRO A 51 12.70 -0.67 4.31
N GLN A 52 11.72 -0.14 3.60
CA GLN A 52 11.63 -0.25 2.14
C GLN A 52 11.84 1.13 1.51
N LEU A 53 12.54 1.17 0.38
CA LEU A 53 12.73 2.38 -0.37
C LEU A 53 11.62 2.57 -1.40
N THR A 54 11.25 3.80 -1.67
CA THR A 54 10.29 4.16 -2.73
C THR A 54 10.70 3.59 -4.08
N GLU A 55 12.00 3.63 -4.40
CA GLU A 55 12.57 3.10 -5.65
C GLU A 55 12.40 1.57 -5.75
N ASP A 56 12.52 0.86 -4.64
CA ASP A 56 12.30 -0.60 -4.59
C ASP A 56 10.85 -0.95 -4.94
N VAL A 57 9.89 -0.16 -4.45
CA VAL A 57 8.48 -0.33 -4.78
C VAL A 57 8.23 -0.10 -6.27
N ILE A 58 8.84 0.93 -6.84
CA ILE A 58 8.71 1.24 -8.28
C ILE A 58 9.32 0.12 -9.13
N GLN A 59 10.54 -0.29 -8.83
CA GLN A 59 11.22 -1.37 -9.55
C GLN A 59 10.41 -2.67 -9.53
N LEU A 60 9.86 -3.04 -8.37
CA LEU A 60 9.03 -4.22 -8.25
C LEU A 60 7.73 -4.08 -9.06
N ALA A 61 7.07 -2.92 -8.97
CA ALA A 61 5.85 -2.65 -9.72
C ALA A 61 6.09 -2.77 -11.25
N GLU A 62 7.18 -2.22 -11.75
CA GLU A 62 7.57 -2.33 -13.16
C GLU A 62 7.79 -3.79 -13.56
N SER A 63 8.49 -4.59 -12.75
CA SER A 63 8.73 -6.01 -13.00
C SER A 63 7.42 -6.81 -13.03
N LEU A 64 6.49 -6.54 -12.11
CA LEU A 64 5.18 -7.16 -12.06
C LEU A 64 4.34 -6.82 -13.30
N LYS A 65 4.33 -5.56 -13.72
CA LYS A 65 3.63 -5.11 -14.92
C LYS A 65 4.24 -5.70 -16.19
N ALA A 66 5.57 -5.77 -16.29
CA ALA A 66 6.26 -6.42 -17.40
C ALA A 66 5.92 -7.93 -17.46
N GLY A 67 5.72 -8.58 -16.30
CA GLY A 67 5.22 -9.95 -16.21
C GLY A 67 3.72 -10.11 -16.52
N GLY A 68 3.00 -9.02 -16.85
CA GLY A 68 1.59 -9.02 -17.23
C GLY A 68 0.62 -9.15 -16.06
N LEU A 69 1.06 -8.90 -14.83
CA LEU A 69 0.22 -8.97 -13.63
C LEU A 69 -0.46 -7.64 -13.33
N ASP A 70 -1.65 -7.71 -12.72
CA ASP A 70 -2.29 -6.55 -12.12
C ASP A 70 -1.67 -6.26 -10.75
N LEU A 71 -1.69 -4.99 -10.34
CA LEU A 71 -1.19 -4.53 -9.06
C LEU A 71 -2.33 -4.22 -8.09
N GLY A 72 -2.14 -4.60 -6.84
CA GLY A 72 -2.90 -4.08 -5.71
C GLY A 72 -1.93 -3.38 -4.75
N LEU A 73 -2.12 -2.10 -4.49
CA LEU A 73 -1.29 -1.35 -3.55
C LEU A 73 -2.07 -1.11 -2.26
N ILE A 74 -1.43 -1.27 -1.12
CA ILE A 74 -2.07 -1.06 0.19
C ILE A 74 -1.33 0.04 0.93
N PHE A 75 -2.06 1.08 1.33
CA PHE A 75 -1.59 2.18 2.17
C PHE A 75 -2.34 2.20 3.50
N LEU A 76 -1.65 2.57 4.59
CA LEU A 76 -2.18 2.52 5.95
C LEU A 76 -2.62 3.90 6.45
N ALA A 77 -3.84 4.32 6.16
CA ALA A 77 -4.37 5.58 6.65
C ALA A 77 -4.48 5.58 8.18
N GLY A 78 -3.98 6.63 8.82
CA GLY A 78 -3.95 6.77 10.27
C GLY A 78 -2.66 6.29 10.93
N ALA A 79 -1.80 5.56 10.22
CA ALA A 79 -0.47 5.23 10.72
C ALA A 79 0.33 6.51 11.06
N GLY A 80 1.03 6.50 12.19
CA GLY A 80 1.76 7.67 12.69
C GLY A 80 0.87 8.81 13.23
N GLY A 81 -0.45 8.65 13.20
CA GLY A 81 -1.41 9.64 13.71
C GLY A 81 -1.37 10.97 12.96
N LYS A 82 -1.90 12.02 13.59
CA LYS A 82 -1.98 13.36 12.99
C LYS A 82 -0.61 13.96 12.65
N LYS A 83 0.42 13.59 13.40
CA LYS A 83 1.78 14.11 13.20
C LYS A 83 2.35 13.76 11.83
N TYR A 84 2.13 12.53 11.39
CA TYR A 84 2.69 12.02 10.12
C TYR A 84 1.72 12.14 8.94
N HIS A 85 0.44 12.41 9.18
CA HIS A 85 -0.61 12.32 8.17
C HIS A 85 -0.32 13.16 6.91
N GLY A 86 0.12 14.41 7.08
CA GLY A 86 0.39 15.31 5.96
C GLY A 86 1.50 14.81 5.03
N ALA A 87 2.65 14.43 5.61
CA ALA A 87 3.78 13.88 4.85
C ALA A 87 3.40 12.52 4.24
N HIS A 88 2.77 11.65 5.02
CA HIS A 88 2.28 10.35 4.56
C HIS A 88 1.38 10.49 3.33
N LEU A 89 0.39 11.38 3.36
CA LEU A 89 -0.48 11.61 2.23
C LEU A 89 0.30 12.15 1.02
N ALA A 90 1.04 13.25 1.18
CA ALA A 90 1.73 13.93 0.08
C ALA A 90 2.74 13.01 -0.62
N GLU A 91 3.60 12.33 0.15
CA GLU A 91 4.65 11.46 -0.38
C GLU A 91 4.08 10.17 -0.98
N SER A 92 2.94 9.66 -0.45
CA SER A 92 2.25 8.51 -1.05
C SER A 92 1.59 8.87 -2.39
N LEU A 93 1.03 10.08 -2.53
CA LEU A 93 0.51 10.56 -3.81
C LEU A 93 1.63 10.71 -4.84
N GLU A 94 2.79 11.23 -4.42
CA GLU A 94 3.95 11.36 -5.30
C GLU A 94 4.48 9.99 -5.76
N LEU A 95 4.58 9.02 -4.84
CA LEU A 95 4.94 7.65 -5.20
C LEU A 95 3.97 7.08 -6.25
N VAL A 96 2.66 7.21 -6.02
CA VAL A 96 1.64 6.66 -6.93
C VAL A 96 1.70 7.27 -8.32
N ARG A 97 2.03 8.57 -8.47
CA ARG A 97 2.24 9.20 -9.78
C ARG A 97 3.37 8.58 -10.59
N ARG A 98 4.36 8.00 -9.92
CA ARG A 98 5.54 7.36 -10.54
C ARG A 98 5.32 5.89 -10.86
N LEU A 99 4.26 5.26 -10.34
CA LEU A 99 3.99 3.84 -10.54
C LEU A 99 3.30 3.56 -11.89
N PRO A 100 3.61 2.44 -12.57
CA PRO A 100 3.04 2.08 -13.87
C PRO A 100 1.61 1.50 -13.74
N LEU A 101 0.74 2.22 -13.04
CA LEU A 101 -0.64 1.81 -12.81
C LEU A 101 -1.51 1.98 -14.06
N GLY A 102 -2.60 1.22 -14.13
CA GLY A 102 -3.55 1.30 -15.22
C GLY A 102 -4.78 0.41 -15.01
N LYS A 103 -5.42 0.06 -16.13
CA LYS A 103 -6.62 -0.78 -16.08
C LYS A 103 -6.34 -2.14 -15.42
N GLY A 104 -7.18 -2.49 -14.47
CA GLY A 104 -7.06 -3.73 -13.69
C GLY A 104 -6.34 -3.56 -12.35
N ASP A 105 -5.62 -2.45 -12.15
CA ASP A 105 -4.93 -2.19 -10.90
C ASP A 105 -5.87 -1.58 -9.85
N ILE A 106 -5.50 -1.70 -8.57
CA ILE A 106 -6.27 -1.16 -7.46
C ILE A 106 -5.37 -0.61 -6.37
N VAL A 107 -5.75 0.53 -5.83
CA VAL A 107 -5.16 1.10 -4.62
C VAL A 107 -6.14 0.95 -3.47
N TYR A 108 -5.73 0.26 -2.43
CA TYR A 108 -6.47 0.13 -1.19
C TYR A 108 -5.94 1.09 -0.13
N ILE A 109 -6.85 1.81 0.50
CA ILE A 109 -6.60 2.61 1.69
C ILE A 109 -7.14 1.82 2.87
N SER A 110 -6.25 1.22 3.66
CA SER A 110 -6.60 0.45 4.85
C SER A 110 -6.63 1.37 6.06
N GLU A 111 -7.72 1.33 6.83
CA GLU A 111 -7.79 2.01 8.12
C GLU A 111 -6.84 1.30 9.10
N PHE A 112 -5.77 1.99 9.49
CA PHE A 112 -4.79 1.46 10.43
C PHE A 112 -5.15 1.90 11.86
N TYR A 113 -5.65 0.95 12.61
CA TYR A 113 -5.97 1.13 14.02
C TYR A 113 -5.28 0.07 14.85
N GLU A 114 -4.10 0.41 15.35
CA GLU A 114 -3.27 -0.50 16.13
C GLU A 114 -3.32 -0.14 17.62
N THR A 115 -3.55 -1.13 18.46
CA THR A 115 -3.61 -1.00 19.92
C THR A 115 -2.45 -1.69 20.63
N ASN A 116 -1.51 -2.24 19.88
CA ASN A 116 -0.33 -2.91 20.38
C ASN A 116 0.52 -1.98 21.26
N ARG A 117 1.00 -2.49 22.40
CA ARG A 117 1.78 -1.72 23.38
C ARG A 117 3.08 -1.17 22.79
N GLU A 118 3.73 -1.92 21.93
CA GLU A 118 4.99 -1.53 21.29
C GLU A 118 4.79 -0.32 20.39
N TYR A 119 3.82 -0.37 19.49
CA TYR A 119 3.47 0.74 18.61
C TYR A 119 3.07 1.99 19.40
N ASN A 120 2.26 1.80 20.45
CA ASN A 120 1.86 2.90 21.34
C ASN A 120 3.06 3.53 22.06
N ARG A 121 4.06 2.74 22.45
CA ARG A 121 5.30 3.23 23.04
C ARG A 121 6.07 4.10 22.04
N VAL A 122 6.29 3.59 20.83
CA VAL A 122 6.98 4.32 19.76
C VAL A 122 6.29 5.64 19.45
N LEU A 123 4.97 5.66 19.33
CA LEU A 123 4.21 6.90 19.11
C LEU A 123 4.42 7.91 20.24
N LYS A 124 4.45 7.48 21.51
CA LYS A 124 4.72 8.36 22.65
C LYS A 124 6.14 8.95 22.58
N GLU A 125 7.13 8.14 22.26
CA GLU A 125 8.54 8.58 22.14
C GLU A 125 8.69 9.68 21.08
N VAL A 126 8.00 9.54 19.96
CA VAL A 126 8.01 10.56 18.89
C VAL A 126 6.98 11.68 19.11
N LYS A 127 6.31 11.72 20.26
CA LYS A 127 5.27 12.71 20.60
C LYS A 127 4.13 12.77 19.57
N ALA A 128 3.73 11.62 19.05
CA ALA A 128 2.59 11.46 18.16
C ALA A 128 1.44 10.79 18.93
N PRO A 129 0.39 11.52 19.31
CA PRO A 129 -0.74 10.91 20.01
C PRO A 129 -1.46 9.93 19.08
N LEU A 130 -1.92 8.81 19.66
CA LEU A 130 -2.77 7.84 18.97
C LEU A 130 -4.01 8.55 18.41
N PRO A 131 -4.33 8.35 17.14
CA PRO A 131 -5.56 8.88 16.58
C PRO A 131 -6.76 8.09 17.13
N GLU A 132 -7.88 8.77 17.34
CA GLU A 132 -9.14 8.10 17.59
C GLU A 132 -9.67 7.45 16.31
N ARG A 133 -10.52 6.41 16.43
CA ARG A 133 -11.13 5.75 15.26
C ARG A 133 -11.77 6.73 14.27
N LYS A 134 -12.47 7.75 14.79
CA LYS A 134 -13.09 8.79 13.95
C LYS A 134 -12.06 9.59 13.15
N ASP A 135 -10.87 9.83 13.73
CA ASP A 135 -9.77 10.52 13.05
C ASP A 135 -9.17 9.63 11.95
N VAL A 136 -8.92 8.34 12.25
CA VAL A 136 -8.42 7.38 11.25
C VAL A 136 -9.38 7.29 10.05
N ARG A 137 -10.69 7.17 10.32
CA ARG A 137 -11.69 7.11 9.25
C ARG A 137 -11.72 8.39 8.41
N ARG A 138 -11.58 9.56 9.03
CA ARG A 138 -11.50 10.85 8.31
C ARG A 138 -10.25 10.89 7.43
N MET A 139 -9.09 10.47 7.96
CA MET A 139 -7.84 10.36 7.20
C MET A 139 -7.96 9.40 6.02
N ALA A 140 -8.63 8.25 6.21
CA ALA A 140 -8.85 7.28 5.13
C ALA A 140 -9.74 7.83 4.02
N VAL A 141 -10.80 8.56 4.38
CA VAL A 141 -11.68 9.24 3.41
C VAL A 141 -10.91 10.31 2.63
N GLU A 142 -10.11 11.12 3.31
CA GLU A 142 -9.25 12.13 2.68
C GLU A 142 -8.24 11.47 1.75
N PHE A 143 -7.54 10.44 2.22
CA PHE A 143 -6.57 9.69 1.44
C PHE A 143 -7.20 9.09 0.17
N ASN A 144 -8.39 8.48 0.29
CA ASN A 144 -9.13 7.93 -0.84
C ASN A 144 -9.49 9.02 -1.85
N ARG A 145 -9.99 10.17 -1.38
CA ARG A 145 -10.34 11.30 -2.24
C ARG A 145 -9.13 11.80 -3.03
N GLU A 146 -8.03 12.10 -2.34
CA GLU A 146 -6.82 12.62 -2.98
C GLU A 146 -6.16 11.58 -3.91
N MET A 147 -6.15 10.30 -3.51
CA MET A 147 -5.61 9.22 -4.33
C MET A 147 -6.31 9.10 -5.69
N ARG A 148 -7.64 9.30 -5.71
CA ARG A 148 -8.43 9.30 -6.96
C ARG A 148 -8.03 10.40 -7.94
N THR A 149 -7.41 11.48 -7.47
CA THR A 149 -6.97 12.59 -8.33
C THR A 149 -5.66 12.29 -9.07
N VAL A 150 -4.88 11.29 -8.60
CA VAL A 150 -3.55 11.00 -9.12
C VAL A 150 -3.43 9.67 -9.86
N VAL A 151 -4.32 8.72 -9.59
CA VAL A 151 -4.29 7.43 -10.30
C VAL A 151 -4.73 7.57 -11.75
N PRO A 152 -4.16 6.80 -12.69
CA PRO A 152 -4.60 6.78 -14.09
C PRO A 152 -6.03 6.24 -14.24
N ILE A 153 -6.67 6.63 -15.34
CA ILE A 153 -7.99 6.09 -15.72
C ILE A 153 -7.94 4.56 -15.81
N GLY A 154 -8.89 3.90 -15.16
CA GLY A 154 -8.99 2.43 -15.11
C GLY A 154 -8.37 1.80 -13.88
N THR A 155 -7.62 2.56 -13.07
CA THR A 155 -7.18 2.13 -11.73
C THR A 155 -8.29 2.38 -10.72
N ALA A 156 -8.64 1.35 -9.95
CA ALA A 156 -9.62 1.48 -8.87
C ALA A 156 -8.96 2.05 -7.59
N VAL A 157 -9.72 2.83 -6.81
CA VAL A 157 -9.32 3.24 -5.45
C VAL A 157 -10.46 2.92 -4.49
N SER A 158 -10.15 2.22 -3.39
CA SER A 158 -11.15 1.81 -2.41
C SER A 158 -10.61 1.93 -0.99
N VAL A 159 -11.49 2.31 -0.06
CA VAL A 159 -11.20 2.13 1.37
C VAL A 159 -11.45 0.67 1.72
N TYR A 160 -10.53 0.08 2.43
CA TYR A 160 -10.55 -1.32 2.83
C TYR A 160 -10.58 -1.41 4.35
N ASP A 161 -11.61 -2.09 4.87
CA ASP A 161 -11.68 -2.45 6.28
C ASP A 161 -11.23 -3.91 6.44
N ILE A 162 -10.04 -4.11 6.99
CA ILE A 162 -9.47 -5.44 7.20
C ILE A 162 -10.36 -6.32 8.11
N GLN A 163 -11.21 -5.70 8.94
CA GLN A 163 -12.12 -6.42 9.84
C GLN A 163 -13.30 -7.08 9.11
N GLN A 164 -13.56 -6.70 7.85
CA GLN A 164 -14.62 -7.31 7.04
C GLN A 164 -14.24 -8.67 6.44
N PHE A 165 -12.99 -9.10 6.61
CA PHE A 165 -12.45 -10.39 6.12
C PHE A 165 -12.18 -11.39 7.24
N LEU A 166 -12.96 -11.36 8.30
CA LEU A 166 -13.00 -12.48 9.23
C LEU A 166 -13.76 -13.64 8.58
N TYR A 167 -13.02 -14.67 8.22
CA TYR A 167 -13.51 -15.94 7.70
C TYR A 167 -14.21 -16.74 8.81
#